data_af25f24990764049eab9b1c4db6527b5
#
_entry.id   af25f24990764049eab9b1c4db6527b5
#
_cell.length_a   1.000
_cell.length_b   1.000
_cell.length_c   1.000
_cell.angle_alpha   90.00
_cell.angle_beta   90.00
_cell.angle_gamma   90.00
#
_symmetry.space_group_name_H-M   'P 1'
#
loop_
_entity.id
_entity.type
_entity.pdbx_description
1 polymer ?
#
loop_
_entity_poly.entity_id
_entity_poly.type
_entity_poly.pdbx_seq_one_letter_code
_entity_poly.pdbx_strand_id
1 'polypeptide(L)'
;TTNATRLAELARPLRQAGLGGVNVSLDTLNRSRFQRLTRGGDIGQVKAGIHAALAEGLEVKLNIVPLRHDSASDADLRELVDWAWDLGITPRFIELMPLGEGAKLPASWRMSASDVRAVLGERLADRDAEAPAGPLGPARYVPRKDGEGRVGFITAMSDEFCASCNRV
;
A
#
# COMPACT_ATOMS: atom_id res chain seq x y z
N THR A 1 6.22 7.59 7.38
CA THR A 1 5.50 6.30 7.38
C THR A 1 4.95 6.04 8.78
N THR A 2 3.75 5.48 8.86
CA THR A 2 3.03 5.23 10.12
C THR A 2 2.14 4.00 10.00
N ASN A 3 1.83 3.36 11.15
CA ASN A 3 0.76 2.36 11.26
C ASN A 3 -0.62 3.00 11.50
N ALA A 4 -0.69 4.33 11.54
CA ALA A 4 -1.86 5.17 11.69
C ALA A 4 -2.67 5.02 13.00
N THR A 5 -2.26 4.20 13.97
CA THR A 5 -3.02 3.98 15.22
C THR A 5 -3.27 5.26 16.02
N ARG A 6 -2.36 6.24 15.94
CA ARG A 6 -2.48 7.55 16.60
C ARG A 6 -2.74 8.70 15.62
N LEU A 7 -2.93 8.40 14.34
CA LEU A 7 -3.01 9.43 13.32
C LEU A 7 -4.29 10.29 13.46
N ALA A 8 -5.37 9.73 14.02
CA ALA A 8 -6.58 10.49 14.30
C ALA A 8 -6.33 11.69 15.24
N GLU A 9 -5.45 11.53 16.21
CA GLU A 9 -5.06 12.59 17.16
C GLU A 9 -4.01 13.53 16.56
N LEU A 10 -3.12 12.99 15.71
CA LEU A 10 -1.92 13.68 15.26
C LEU A 10 -2.06 14.35 13.88
N ALA A 11 -3.09 14.04 13.09
CA ALA A 11 -3.23 14.55 11.73
C ALA A 11 -3.19 16.09 11.68
N ARG A 12 -3.99 16.74 12.52
CA ARG A 12 -4.07 18.20 12.60
C ARG A 12 -2.75 18.85 13.06
N PRO A 13 -2.14 18.46 14.19
CA PRO A 13 -0.84 18.99 14.58
C PRO A 13 0.25 18.80 13.53
N LEU A 14 0.28 17.63 12.86
CA LEU A 14 1.25 17.35 11.81
C LEU A 14 1.02 18.25 10.59
N ARG A 15 -0.22 18.46 10.19
CA ARG A 15 -0.56 19.37 9.09
C ARG A 15 -0.15 20.81 9.42
N GLN A 16 -0.42 21.27 10.63
CA GLN A 16 0.00 22.60 11.10
C GLN A 16 1.53 22.78 11.16
N ALA A 17 2.25 21.68 11.42
CA ALA A 17 3.71 21.66 11.37
C ALA A 17 4.28 21.59 9.93
N GLY A 18 3.43 21.65 8.89
CA GLY A 18 3.85 21.69 7.50
C GLY A 18 3.94 20.32 6.80
N LEU A 19 3.46 19.24 7.44
CA LEU A 19 3.45 17.93 6.78
C LEU A 19 2.50 17.96 5.57
N GLY A 20 2.98 17.52 4.39
CA GLY A 20 2.19 17.45 3.15
C GLY A 20 1.47 16.12 2.96
N GLY A 21 1.99 15.02 3.52
CA GLY A 21 1.39 13.69 3.34
C GLY A 21 1.99 12.60 4.21
N VAL A 22 1.31 11.46 4.23
CA VAL A 22 1.69 10.29 5.03
C VAL A 22 1.64 9.00 4.21
N ASN A 23 2.54 8.09 4.53
CA ASN A 23 2.48 6.71 4.05
C ASN A 23 1.96 5.83 5.19
N VAL A 24 0.82 5.20 5.01
CA VAL A 24 0.20 4.32 6.00
C VAL A 24 0.43 2.87 5.62
N SER A 25 0.87 2.04 6.57
CA SER A 25 0.97 0.60 6.38
C SER A 25 -0.38 -0.05 6.67
N LEU A 26 -0.98 -0.69 5.65
CA LEU A 26 -2.26 -1.39 5.78
C LEU A 26 -2.35 -2.49 4.71
N ASP A 27 -2.28 -3.75 5.14
CA ASP A 27 -2.18 -4.89 4.25
C ASP A 27 -3.54 -5.56 3.96
N THR A 28 -4.59 -5.25 4.71
CA THR A 28 -5.91 -5.86 4.61
C THR A 28 -7.00 -5.00 5.25
N LEU A 29 -8.24 -5.09 4.73
CA LEU A 29 -9.44 -4.55 5.38
C LEU A 29 -10.15 -5.58 6.26
N ASN A 30 -9.80 -6.86 6.14
CA ASN A 30 -10.38 -7.92 6.94
C ASN A 30 -9.90 -7.83 8.39
N ARG A 31 -10.85 -7.61 9.32
CA ARG A 31 -10.55 -7.38 10.75
C ARG A 31 -9.77 -8.55 11.36
N SER A 32 -10.20 -9.77 11.13
CA SER A 32 -9.56 -10.95 11.72
C SER A 32 -8.15 -11.16 11.18
N ARG A 33 -7.95 -10.92 9.87
CA ARG A 33 -6.63 -10.98 9.24
C ARG A 33 -5.73 -9.87 9.75
N PHE A 34 -6.24 -8.64 9.84
CA PHE A 34 -5.50 -7.50 10.38
C PHE A 34 -5.02 -7.77 11.82
N GLN A 35 -5.89 -8.28 12.69
CA GLN A 35 -5.53 -8.63 14.07
C GLN A 35 -4.42 -9.69 14.12
N ARG A 36 -4.46 -10.71 13.27
CA ARG A 36 -3.39 -11.72 13.20
C ARG A 36 -2.07 -11.13 12.74
N LEU A 37 -2.07 -10.35 11.66
CA LEU A 37 -0.86 -9.74 11.08
C LEU A 37 -0.22 -8.73 12.04
N THR A 38 -1.03 -7.94 12.74
CA THR A 38 -0.57 -6.88 13.64
C THR A 38 -0.42 -7.32 15.10
N ARG A 39 -0.69 -8.60 15.40
CA ARG A 39 -0.65 -9.16 16.76
C ARG A 39 -1.61 -8.46 17.73
N GLY A 40 -2.85 -8.20 17.27
CA GLY A 40 -3.92 -7.64 18.10
C GLY A 40 -4.30 -6.18 17.79
N GLY A 41 -3.80 -5.60 16.68
CA GLY A 41 -4.17 -4.24 16.28
C GLY A 41 -5.66 -4.07 15.99
N ASP A 42 -6.13 -2.83 16.08
CA ASP A 42 -7.50 -2.44 15.74
C ASP A 42 -7.52 -1.68 14.40
N ILE A 43 -8.10 -2.30 13.39
CA ILE A 43 -8.27 -1.70 12.07
C ILE A 43 -9.19 -0.46 12.10
N GLY A 44 -10.10 -0.37 13.06
CA GLY A 44 -10.95 0.80 13.26
C GLY A 44 -10.14 2.06 13.57
N GLN A 45 -9.12 1.95 14.40
CA GLN A 45 -8.20 3.05 14.70
C GLN A 45 -7.42 3.48 13.46
N VAL A 46 -6.95 2.52 12.64
CA VAL A 46 -6.22 2.82 11.41
C VAL A 46 -7.11 3.56 10.40
N LYS A 47 -8.34 3.07 10.18
CA LYS A 47 -9.32 3.73 9.31
C LYS A 47 -9.65 5.14 9.81
N ALA A 48 -9.91 5.31 11.10
CA ALA A 48 -10.14 6.64 11.70
C ALA A 48 -8.96 7.58 11.49
N GLY A 49 -7.73 7.09 11.64
CA GLY A 49 -6.51 7.84 11.38
C GLY A 49 -6.37 8.28 9.92
N ILE A 50 -6.69 7.39 8.97
CA ILE A 50 -6.68 7.70 7.54
C ILE A 50 -7.72 8.79 7.22
N HIS A 51 -8.95 8.64 7.69
CA HIS A 51 -10.00 9.64 7.49
C HIS A 51 -9.63 11.01 8.09
N ALA A 52 -9.04 11.03 9.28
CA ALA A 52 -8.57 12.27 9.89
C ALA A 52 -7.46 12.94 9.06
N ALA A 53 -6.52 12.17 8.53
CA ALA A 53 -5.45 12.68 7.67
C ALA A 53 -6.02 13.30 6.38
N LEU A 54 -6.97 12.64 5.73
CA LEU A 54 -7.66 13.15 4.55
C LEU A 54 -8.46 14.43 4.86
N ALA A 55 -9.18 14.47 5.99
CA ALA A 55 -9.93 15.64 6.43
C ALA A 55 -9.06 16.88 6.68
N GLU A 56 -7.81 16.69 7.12
CA GLU A 56 -6.83 17.76 7.29
C GLU A 56 -6.04 18.08 5.99
N GLY A 57 -6.43 17.48 4.85
CA GLY A 57 -5.81 17.72 3.54
C GLY A 57 -4.39 17.15 3.39
N LEU A 58 -4.06 16.10 4.14
CA LEU A 58 -2.81 15.35 3.97
C LEU A 58 -2.95 14.39 2.77
N GLU A 59 -1.94 14.33 1.90
CA GLU A 59 -1.84 13.27 0.90
C GLU A 59 -1.63 11.93 1.62
N VAL A 60 -2.49 10.94 1.36
CA VAL A 60 -2.34 9.61 1.94
C VAL A 60 -1.95 8.61 0.84
N LYS A 61 -0.93 7.80 1.11
CA LYS A 61 -0.55 6.64 0.32
C LYS A 61 -0.58 5.40 1.22
N LEU A 62 -1.14 4.29 0.73
CA LEU A 62 -1.04 3.02 1.42
C LEU A 62 0.22 2.27 0.99
N ASN A 63 0.97 1.74 1.95
CA ASN A 63 2.00 0.74 1.73
C ASN A 63 1.43 -0.62 2.08
N ILE A 64 1.46 -1.54 1.13
CA ILE A 64 0.85 -2.86 1.21
C ILE A 64 1.94 -3.88 0.89
N VAL A 65 2.15 -4.84 1.80
CA VAL A 65 2.97 -6.02 1.52
C VAL A 65 2.01 -7.16 1.15
N PRO A 66 1.86 -7.48 -0.14
CA PRO A 66 0.86 -8.46 -0.57
C PRO A 66 1.31 -9.86 -0.22
N LEU A 67 0.42 -10.62 0.46
CA LEU A 67 0.66 -12.01 0.84
C LEU A 67 -0.53 -12.88 0.43
N ARG A 68 -0.26 -13.99 -0.25
CA ARG A 68 -1.26 -15.01 -0.60
C ARG A 68 -1.15 -16.16 0.41
N HIS A 69 -1.86 -16.09 1.50
CA HIS A 69 -1.81 -17.11 2.56
C HIS A 69 -3.09 -17.96 2.65
N ASP A 70 -4.14 -17.61 1.92
CA ASP A 70 -5.38 -18.37 1.77
C ASP A 70 -6.10 -18.00 0.47
N SER A 71 -7.18 -18.71 0.16
CA SER A 71 -7.99 -18.51 -1.05
C SER A 71 -8.71 -17.17 -1.11
N ALA A 72 -8.89 -16.48 0.02
CA ALA A 72 -9.54 -15.18 0.08
C ALA A 72 -8.57 -14.00 -0.11
N SER A 73 -7.25 -14.26 -0.18
CA SER A 73 -6.23 -13.21 -0.24
C SER A 73 -6.38 -12.31 -1.47
N ASP A 74 -6.71 -12.88 -2.63
CA ASP A 74 -6.87 -12.12 -3.87
C ASP A 74 -8.12 -11.22 -3.84
N ALA A 75 -9.21 -11.67 -3.23
CA ALA A 75 -10.43 -10.87 -3.06
C ALA A 75 -10.23 -9.73 -2.07
N ASP A 76 -9.55 -9.99 -0.96
CA ASP A 76 -9.19 -9.00 0.07
C ASP A 76 -8.30 -7.90 -0.51
N LEU A 77 -7.35 -8.27 -1.38
CA LEU A 77 -6.47 -7.31 -2.05
C LEU A 77 -7.26 -6.39 -3.00
N ARG A 78 -8.21 -6.94 -3.77
CA ARG A 78 -9.07 -6.12 -4.63
C ARG A 78 -9.93 -5.16 -3.81
N GLU A 79 -10.56 -5.64 -2.73
CA GLU A 79 -11.37 -4.83 -1.83
C GLU A 79 -10.55 -3.66 -1.22
N LEU A 80 -9.31 -3.92 -0.80
CA LEU A 80 -8.43 -2.90 -0.27
C LEU A 80 -8.08 -1.83 -1.31
N VAL A 81 -7.84 -2.23 -2.56
CA VAL A 81 -7.54 -1.30 -3.66
C VAL A 81 -8.75 -0.46 -4.01
N ASP A 82 -9.93 -1.08 -4.17
CA ASP A 82 -11.17 -0.39 -4.50
C ASP A 82 -11.50 0.64 -3.39
N TRP A 83 -11.42 0.24 -2.11
CA TRP A 83 -11.59 1.14 -0.97
C TRP A 83 -10.59 2.32 -0.96
N ALA A 84 -9.33 2.06 -1.29
CA ALA A 84 -8.33 3.11 -1.36
C ALA A 84 -8.64 4.12 -2.47
N TRP A 85 -9.02 3.64 -3.65
CA TRP A 85 -9.40 4.52 -4.77
C TRP A 85 -10.65 5.35 -4.49
N ASP A 86 -11.66 4.77 -3.83
CA ASP A 86 -12.88 5.49 -3.43
C ASP A 86 -12.58 6.67 -2.48
N LEU A 87 -11.46 6.60 -1.76
CA LEU A 87 -10.98 7.67 -0.89
C LEU A 87 -9.91 8.59 -1.57
N GLY A 88 -9.62 8.41 -2.84
CA GLY A 88 -8.57 9.15 -3.54
C GLY A 88 -7.14 8.79 -3.08
N ILE A 89 -6.97 7.64 -2.43
CA ILE A 89 -5.69 7.16 -1.91
C ILE A 89 -4.96 6.33 -2.96
N THR A 90 -3.64 6.51 -3.07
CA THR A 90 -2.79 5.68 -3.92
C THR A 90 -2.25 4.46 -3.17
N PRO A 91 -2.71 3.22 -3.46
CA PRO A 91 -2.10 2.00 -2.94
C PRO A 91 -0.75 1.74 -3.60
N ARG A 92 0.23 1.29 -2.81
CA ARG A 92 1.58 0.92 -3.27
C ARG A 92 1.94 -0.45 -2.75
N PHE A 93 2.17 -1.36 -3.65
CA PHE A 93 2.58 -2.72 -3.35
C PHE A 93 4.10 -2.81 -3.23
N ILE A 94 4.56 -3.39 -2.13
CA ILE A 94 5.97 -3.58 -1.83
C ILE A 94 6.22 -5.08 -1.77
N GLU A 95 7.08 -5.60 -2.65
CA GLU A 95 7.46 -7.00 -2.61
C GLU A 95 8.14 -7.36 -1.29
N LEU A 96 7.71 -8.46 -0.67
CA LEU A 96 8.27 -8.93 0.58
C LEU A 96 9.72 -9.38 0.40
N MET A 97 10.64 -8.67 1.03
CA MET A 97 12.04 -9.11 1.11
C MET A 97 12.19 -10.25 2.13
N PRO A 98 12.98 -11.29 1.84
CA PRO A 98 13.22 -12.42 2.74
C PRO A 98 14.22 -12.05 3.86
N LEU A 99 13.91 -10.99 4.61
CA LEU A 99 14.71 -10.47 5.71
C LEU A 99 13.90 -10.47 7.01
N GLY A 100 14.55 -10.71 8.15
CA GLY A 100 13.90 -10.69 9.45
C GLY A 100 12.69 -11.63 9.54
N GLU A 101 11.53 -11.13 9.94
CA GLU A 101 10.29 -11.91 10.02
C GLU A 101 9.81 -12.38 8.63
N GLY A 102 10.08 -11.61 7.57
CA GLY A 102 9.73 -11.98 6.20
C GLY A 102 10.47 -13.24 5.70
N ALA A 103 11.66 -13.54 6.23
CA ALA A 103 12.40 -14.76 5.91
C ALA A 103 11.72 -16.03 6.44
N LYS A 104 10.93 -15.90 7.52
CA LYS A 104 10.23 -17.02 8.19
C LYS A 104 8.94 -17.41 7.48
N LEU A 105 8.42 -16.56 6.60
CA LEU A 105 7.19 -16.83 5.86
C LEU A 105 7.45 -17.78 4.68
N PRO A 106 6.50 -18.69 4.39
CA PRO A 106 6.60 -19.58 3.24
C PRO A 106 6.83 -18.80 1.95
N ALA A 107 7.70 -19.29 1.09
CA ALA A 107 7.95 -18.65 -0.21
C ALA A 107 6.68 -18.58 -1.07
N SER A 108 5.78 -19.57 -0.95
CA SER A 108 4.49 -19.62 -1.64
C SER A 108 3.51 -18.52 -1.24
N TRP A 109 3.75 -17.83 -0.13
CA TRP A 109 2.92 -16.71 0.30
C TRP A 109 3.34 -15.39 -0.34
N ARG A 110 4.56 -15.30 -0.87
CA ARG A 110 5.08 -14.08 -1.47
C ARG A 110 4.40 -13.82 -2.79
N MET A 111 3.98 -12.58 -2.98
CA MET A 111 3.42 -12.12 -4.24
C MET A 111 4.38 -11.14 -4.88
N SER A 112 4.72 -11.39 -6.14
CA SER A 112 5.46 -10.46 -6.99
C SER A 112 4.54 -9.35 -7.52
N ALA A 113 5.14 -8.32 -8.11
CA ALA A 113 4.38 -7.29 -8.81
C ALA A 113 3.50 -7.88 -9.95
N SER A 114 3.99 -8.92 -10.64
CA SER A 114 3.22 -9.62 -11.68
C SER A 114 2.03 -10.38 -11.11
N ASP A 115 2.15 -11.00 -9.92
CA ASP A 115 1.02 -11.65 -9.25
C ASP A 115 -0.06 -10.65 -8.86
N VAL A 116 0.33 -9.51 -8.30
CA VAL A 116 -0.61 -8.44 -7.94
C VAL A 116 -1.30 -7.88 -9.18
N ARG A 117 -0.57 -7.68 -10.29
CA ARG A 117 -1.16 -7.26 -11.57
C ARG A 117 -2.18 -8.26 -12.08
N ALA A 118 -1.88 -9.56 -12.00
CA ALA A 118 -2.82 -10.60 -12.39
C ALA A 118 -4.09 -10.59 -11.53
N VAL A 119 -3.96 -10.36 -10.21
CA VAL A 119 -5.11 -10.23 -9.29
C VAL A 119 -5.96 -9.01 -9.61
N LEU A 120 -5.35 -7.86 -9.90
CA LEU A 120 -6.07 -6.62 -10.22
C LEU A 120 -6.65 -6.64 -11.64
N GLY A 121 -6.02 -7.37 -12.56
CA GLY A 121 -6.52 -7.65 -13.91
C GLY A 121 -6.95 -6.38 -14.65
N GLU A 122 -8.19 -6.42 -15.17
CA GLU A 122 -8.78 -5.35 -15.99
C GLU A 122 -8.99 -4.01 -15.27
N ARG A 123 -8.76 -3.94 -13.95
CA ARG A 123 -8.80 -2.68 -13.19
C ARG A 123 -7.64 -1.74 -13.55
N LEU A 124 -6.56 -2.27 -14.08
CA LEU A 124 -5.37 -1.52 -14.43
C LEU A 124 -5.28 -1.25 -15.93
N ALA A 125 -4.72 -0.10 -16.28
CA ALA A 125 -4.32 0.19 -17.65
C ALA A 125 -3.19 -0.76 -18.11
N ASP A 126 -2.95 -0.79 -19.43
CA ASP A 126 -1.90 -1.60 -20.01
C ASP A 126 -0.52 -1.28 -19.42
N ARG A 127 0.39 -2.27 -19.51
CA ARG A 127 1.75 -2.17 -18.96
C ARG A 127 2.54 -0.98 -19.52
N ASP A 128 2.28 -0.62 -20.75
CA ASP A 128 2.95 0.50 -21.44
C ASP A 128 2.57 1.89 -20.85
N ALA A 129 1.49 1.94 -20.06
CA ALA A 129 1.11 3.14 -19.30
C ALA A 129 1.88 3.32 -17.98
N GLU A 130 2.78 2.39 -17.63
CA GLU A 130 3.56 2.46 -16.39
C GLU A 130 4.58 3.60 -16.46
N ALA A 131 4.53 4.48 -15.46
CA ALA A 131 5.45 5.60 -15.35
C ALA A 131 6.25 5.54 -14.05
N PRO A 132 7.53 5.94 -14.06
CA PRO A 132 8.29 6.09 -12.82
C PRO A 132 7.69 7.19 -11.94
N ALA A 133 7.94 7.11 -10.64
CA ALA A 133 7.48 8.11 -9.66
C ALA A 133 8.05 9.52 -9.86
N GLY A 134 8.97 9.69 -10.81
CA GLY A 134 9.81 10.88 -10.91
C GLY A 134 10.90 10.87 -9.82
N PRO A 135 11.48 12.02 -9.46
CA PRO A 135 12.62 12.09 -8.54
C PRO A 135 12.28 11.71 -7.09
N LEU A 136 11.04 11.35 -6.76
CA LEU A 136 10.55 11.27 -5.40
C LEU A 136 10.30 9.85 -4.85
N GLY A 137 10.83 8.78 -5.47
CA GLY A 137 10.74 7.47 -4.85
C GLY A 137 10.86 6.27 -5.81
N PRO A 138 10.99 5.04 -5.27
CA PRO A 138 11.27 3.85 -6.05
C PRO A 138 10.03 3.21 -6.70
N ALA A 139 8.84 3.78 -6.51
CA ALA A 139 7.62 3.19 -7.03
C ALA A 139 7.43 3.49 -8.52
N ARG A 140 7.00 2.50 -9.29
CA ARG A 140 6.47 2.65 -10.64
C ARG A 140 4.95 2.63 -10.56
N TYR A 141 4.28 3.53 -11.28
CA TYR A 141 2.83 3.69 -11.16
C TYR A 141 2.12 3.25 -12.44
N VAL A 142 1.02 2.52 -12.25
CA VAL A 142 0.09 2.12 -13.30
C VAL A 142 -1.24 2.80 -13.03
N PRO A 143 -1.80 3.51 -14.01
CA PRO A 143 -3.12 4.11 -13.88
C PRO A 143 -4.22 3.05 -13.68
N ARG A 144 -5.29 3.42 -13.03
CA ARG A 144 -6.58 2.71 -13.12
C ARG A 144 -7.09 2.81 -14.54
N LYS A 145 -7.68 1.73 -15.07
CA LYS A 145 -8.17 1.69 -16.45
C LYS A 145 -9.38 2.62 -16.65
N ASP A 146 -10.35 2.51 -15.74
CA ASP A 146 -11.61 3.24 -15.82
C ASP A 146 -11.76 4.16 -14.62
N GLY A 147 -11.44 5.44 -14.80
CA GLY A 147 -11.56 6.46 -13.77
C GLY A 147 -10.25 7.00 -13.23
N GLU A 148 -10.36 7.80 -12.19
CA GLU A 148 -9.20 8.38 -11.52
C GLU A 148 -8.56 7.38 -10.58
N GLY A 149 -7.24 7.50 -10.41
CA GLY A 149 -6.44 6.68 -9.52
C GLY A 149 -5.31 5.93 -10.21
N ARG A 150 -4.46 5.34 -9.39
CA ARG A 150 -3.30 4.55 -9.84
C ARG A 150 -2.89 3.58 -8.74
N VAL A 151 -2.09 2.60 -9.08
CA VAL A 151 -1.35 1.78 -8.11
C VAL A 151 0.14 1.95 -8.32
N GLY A 152 0.91 1.88 -7.24
CA GLY A 152 2.37 1.87 -7.28
C GLY A 152 2.93 0.47 -7.04
N PHE A 153 4.05 0.14 -7.66
CA PHE A 153 4.80 -1.08 -7.44
C PHE A 153 6.24 -0.74 -7.02
N ILE A 154 6.69 -1.36 -5.94
CA ILE A 154 8.06 -1.29 -5.43
C ILE A 154 8.61 -2.71 -5.49
N THR A 155 9.36 -3.00 -6.55
CA THR A 155 9.79 -4.32 -6.98
C THR A 155 11.15 -4.69 -6.38
N ALA A 156 11.20 -4.75 -5.04
CA ALA A 156 12.45 -4.98 -4.29
C ALA A 156 13.13 -6.32 -4.58
N MET A 157 12.41 -7.28 -5.19
CA MET A 157 12.88 -8.63 -5.44
C MET A 157 12.91 -8.99 -6.93
N SER A 158 12.02 -8.44 -7.74
CA SER A 158 11.88 -8.80 -9.16
C SER A 158 12.62 -7.86 -10.12
N ASP A 159 12.95 -6.63 -9.68
CA ASP A 159 13.72 -5.65 -10.46
C ASP A 159 14.83 -5.01 -9.62
N GLU A 160 15.96 -4.68 -10.25
CA GLU A 160 17.04 -3.92 -9.63
C GLU A 160 16.66 -2.44 -9.47
N PHE A 161 15.91 -2.09 -8.43
CA PHE A 161 15.50 -0.72 -8.19
C PHE A 161 16.52 0.10 -7.38
N CYS A 162 17.53 -0.53 -6.79
CA CYS A 162 18.53 0.13 -5.93
C CYS A 162 19.25 1.27 -6.62
N ALA A 163 19.55 1.15 -7.91
CA ALA A 163 20.25 2.18 -8.69
C ALA A 163 19.42 3.47 -8.87
N SER A 164 18.09 3.39 -8.79
CA SER A 164 17.17 4.53 -8.93
C SER A 164 16.56 4.98 -7.59
N CYS A 165 16.92 4.30 -6.49
CA CYS A 165 16.41 4.61 -5.17
C CYS A 165 17.17 5.79 -4.55
N ASN A 166 16.45 6.86 -4.19
CA ASN A 166 17.00 8.02 -3.51
C ASN A 166 16.87 7.96 -1.97
N ARG A 167 16.60 6.79 -1.43
CA ARG A 167 16.50 6.56 0.01
C ARG A 167 17.71 5.78 0.48
N VAL A 168 18.68 6.51 1.00
CA VAL A 168 19.83 5.97 1.71
C VAL A 168 19.56 6.09 3.21
#